data_7aacd1b38248963414c0caf209458e61
#
_entry.id   7aacd1b38248963414c0caf209458e61
#
_cell.length_a   1.000
_cell.length_b   1.000
_cell.length_c   1.000
_cell.angle_alpha   90.00
_cell.angle_beta   90.00
_cell.angle_gamma   90.00
#
_symmetry.space_group_name_H-M   'P 1'
#
loop_
_entity.id
_entity.type
_entity.pdbx_description
1 polymer ?
#
loop_
_entity_poly.entity_id
_entity_poly.type
_entity_poly.pdbx_seq_one_letter_code
_entity_poly.pdbx_strand_id
1 'polypeptide(L)'
;WFTHPGIQDFATGMDKSSNFGTLDIIEALHWVKKNIRSFGGNPENITIFGESAGGHNVLTLLASPASNGLFHKAISQSGYTSSFTTIEAIGVDSNGKTINSLGSDSILNEYNASSYQNIKNAYLENPKKNADQYQKYLRSIDGKELFETYKLIADKTFHRIPLATRDGVVIPLQGIQASL
;
A
#
# COMPACT_ATOMS: atom_id res chain seq x y z
N TRP A 1 -2.79 2.08 -0.86
CA TRP A 1 -2.05 1.26 0.13
C TRP A 1 -3.01 0.47 1.04
N PHE A 2 -3.58 -0.60 0.53
CA PHE A 2 -4.46 -1.48 1.28
C PHE A 2 -3.82 -2.88 1.33
N THR A 3 -2.96 -3.09 2.32
CA THR A 3 -2.24 -4.36 2.51
C THR A 3 -3.16 -5.36 3.20
N HIS A 4 -3.46 -6.46 2.52
CA HIS A 4 -4.35 -7.49 3.07
C HIS A 4 -3.95 -8.88 2.55
N PRO A 5 -3.90 -9.94 3.40
CA PRO A 5 -3.52 -11.28 2.98
C PRO A 5 -4.34 -11.81 1.80
N GLY A 6 -5.66 -11.59 1.81
CA GLY A 6 -6.56 -12.00 0.73
C GLY A 6 -6.34 -11.25 -0.60
N ILE A 7 -5.45 -10.24 -0.65
CA ILE A 7 -4.96 -9.64 -1.88
C ILE A 7 -3.58 -10.22 -2.20
N GLN A 8 -2.68 -10.26 -1.23
CA GLN A 8 -1.30 -10.70 -1.40
C GLN A 8 -1.20 -12.16 -1.85
N ASP A 9 -2.04 -13.05 -1.32
CA ASP A 9 -2.04 -14.49 -1.63
C ASP A 9 -2.41 -14.79 -3.09
N PHE A 10 -3.13 -13.89 -3.76
CA PHE A 10 -3.57 -14.05 -5.15
C PHE A 10 -2.85 -13.13 -6.13
N ALA A 11 -2.06 -12.21 -5.64
CA ALA A 11 -1.26 -11.32 -6.47
C ALA A 11 -0.01 -12.02 -7.01
N THR A 12 0.53 -11.52 -8.11
CA THR A 12 1.77 -11.98 -8.71
C THR A 12 2.80 -10.86 -8.81
N GLY A 13 4.07 -11.22 -8.88
CA GLY A 13 5.14 -10.23 -9.04
C GLY A 13 5.14 -9.18 -7.92
N MET A 14 5.32 -7.92 -8.28
CA MET A 14 5.37 -6.79 -7.34
C MET A 14 4.02 -6.45 -6.69
N ASP A 15 2.90 -6.87 -7.28
CA ASP A 15 1.57 -6.64 -6.71
C ASP A 15 1.39 -7.32 -5.35
N LYS A 16 2.18 -8.37 -5.05
CA LYS A 16 2.24 -9.00 -3.73
C LYS A 16 2.65 -8.05 -2.61
N SER A 17 3.33 -6.96 -2.95
CA SER A 17 3.72 -5.93 -1.98
C SER A 17 2.53 -5.18 -1.38
N SER A 18 1.40 -5.14 -2.08
CA SER A 18 0.24 -4.27 -1.78
C SER A 18 0.57 -2.77 -1.72
N ASN A 19 1.75 -2.36 -2.17
CA ASN A 19 2.14 -0.96 -2.26
C ASN A 19 1.66 -0.34 -3.59
N PHE A 20 0.38 -0.56 -3.93
CA PHE A 20 -0.18 -0.19 -5.24
C PHE A 20 0.01 1.29 -5.58
N GLY A 21 -0.17 2.21 -4.62
CA GLY A 21 0.07 3.64 -4.87
C GLY A 21 1.51 3.96 -5.24
N THR A 22 2.49 3.27 -4.65
CA THR A 22 3.90 3.40 -5.03
C THR A 22 4.16 2.77 -6.40
N LEU A 23 3.56 1.61 -6.67
CA LEU A 23 3.68 0.92 -7.96
C LEU A 23 3.07 1.74 -9.11
N ASP A 24 1.94 2.41 -8.88
CA ASP A 24 1.33 3.31 -9.86
C ASP A 24 2.27 4.47 -10.24
N ILE A 25 2.97 5.03 -9.25
CA ILE A 25 3.95 6.09 -9.51
C ILE A 25 5.16 5.53 -10.28
N ILE A 26 5.64 4.35 -9.91
CA ILE A 26 6.74 3.66 -10.63
C ILE A 26 6.34 3.42 -12.08
N GLU A 27 5.14 2.94 -12.34
CA GLU A 27 4.65 2.72 -13.71
C GLU A 27 4.53 4.03 -14.49
N ALA A 28 4.05 5.10 -13.85
CA ALA A 28 4.04 6.42 -14.47
C ALA A 28 5.45 6.92 -14.83
N LEU A 29 6.45 6.65 -13.99
CA LEU A 29 7.85 6.98 -14.29
C LEU A 29 8.42 6.15 -15.44
N HIS A 30 8.07 4.87 -15.54
CA HIS A 30 8.40 4.04 -16.70
C HIS A 30 7.82 4.63 -17.98
N TRP A 31 6.55 5.04 -17.93
CA TRP A 31 5.89 5.68 -19.06
C TRP A 31 6.61 6.98 -19.46
N VAL A 32 6.92 7.85 -18.48
CA VAL A 32 7.64 9.11 -18.72
C VAL A 32 8.99 8.82 -19.37
N LYS A 33 9.79 7.92 -18.79
CA LYS A 33 11.12 7.59 -19.33
C LYS A 33 11.06 7.08 -20.76
N LYS A 34 10.04 6.30 -21.09
CA LYS A 34 9.84 5.74 -22.43
C LYS A 34 9.37 6.79 -23.46
N ASN A 35 8.53 7.72 -23.07
CA ASN A 35 7.78 8.55 -24.02
C ASN A 35 8.18 10.04 -24.04
N ILE A 36 8.82 10.55 -22.97
CA ILE A 36 9.01 12.00 -22.77
C ILE A 36 9.80 12.68 -23.89
N ARG A 37 10.65 11.92 -24.60
CA ARG A 37 11.39 12.43 -25.77
C ARG A 37 10.46 12.93 -26.88
N SER A 38 9.34 12.25 -27.10
CA SER A 38 8.33 12.65 -28.08
C SER A 38 7.60 13.93 -27.73
N PHE A 39 7.70 14.37 -26.46
CA PHE A 39 7.15 15.63 -25.95
C PHE A 39 8.22 16.71 -25.77
N GLY A 40 9.43 16.51 -26.32
CA GLY A 40 10.53 17.46 -26.23
C GLY A 40 11.34 17.40 -24.91
N GLY A 41 11.05 16.43 -24.03
CA GLY A 41 11.76 16.24 -22.77
C GLY A 41 12.99 15.35 -22.90
N ASN A 42 13.83 15.35 -21.86
CA ASN A 42 15.02 14.52 -21.79
C ASN A 42 14.83 13.36 -20.80
N PRO A 43 14.74 12.08 -21.26
CA PRO A 43 14.59 10.93 -20.37
C PRO A 43 15.78 10.69 -19.44
N GLU A 44 16.96 11.32 -19.73
CA GLU A 44 18.15 11.24 -18.89
C GLU A 44 18.26 12.45 -17.93
N ASN A 45 17.18 13.22 -17.76
CA ASN A 45 17.14 14.34 -16.83
C ASN A 45 15.75 14.52 -16.23
N ILE A 46 15.26 13.46 -15.58
CA ILE A 46 13.95 13.43 -14.91
C ILE A 46 14.15 13.88 -13.45
N THR A 47 13.35 14.86 -13.03
CA THR A 47 13.28 15.31 -11.63
C THR A 47 11.91 14.96 -11.07
N ILE A 48 11.87 14.27 -9.94
CA ILE A 48 10.64 14.06 -9.17
C ILE A 48 10.57 15.09 -8.03
N PHE A 49 9.38 15.57 -7.73
CA PHE A 49 9.17 16.46 -6.59
C PHE A 49 7.78 16.28 -6.00
N GLY A 50 7.62 16.66 -4.73
CA GLY A 50 6.34 16.56 -4.05
C GLY A 50 6.36 17.21 -2.68
N GLU A 51 5.17 17.65 -2.23
CA GLU A 51 4.95 18.30 -0.94
C GLU A 51 4.11 17.40 -0.03
N SER A 52 4.38 17.42 1.29
CA SER A 52 3.66 16.65 2.30
C SER A 52 3.57 15.15 1.95
N ALA A 53 2.39 14.62 1.63
CA ALA A 53 2.21 13.25 1.14
C ALA A 53 2.97 13.01 -0.17
N GLY A 54 3.06 13.99 -1.06
CA GLY A 54 3.91 13.95 -2.25
C GLY A 54 5.39 13.89 -1.91
N GLY A 55 5.83 14.63 -0.87
CA GLY A 55 7.17 14.53 -0.32
C GLY A 55 7.48 13.16 0.26
N HIS A 56 6.51 12.54 0.95
CA HIS A 56 6.59 11.15 1.40
C HIS A 56 6.77 10.17 0.21
N ASN A 57 5.98 10.34 -0.86
CA ASN A 57 6.11 9.50 -2.05
C ASN A 57 7.50 9.64 -2.71
N VAL A 58 8.06 10.86 -2.76
CA VAL A 58 9.44 11.09 -3.25
C VAL A 58 10.46 10.32 -2.41
N LEU A 59 10.37 10.38 -1.06
CA LEU A 59 11.28 9.64 -0.18
C LEU A 59 11.07 8.13 -0.29
N THR A 60 9.83 7.70 -0.48
CA THR A 60 9.50 6.29 -0.73
C THR A 60 10.15 5.78 -2.02
N LEU A 61 10.09 6.56 -3.10
CA LEU A 61 10.74 6.21 -4.37
C LEU A 61 12.27 6.20 -4.25
N LEU A 62 12.87 7.13 -3.50
CA LEU A 62 14.32 7.13 -3.25
C LEU A 62 14.78 5.86 -2.50
N ALA A 63 13.96 5.36 -1.58
CA ALA A 63 14.24 4.15 -0.81
C ALA A 63 13.91 2.85 -1.57
N SER A 64 13.06 2.90 -2.61
CA SER A 64 12.57 1.72 -3.33
C SER A 64 13.56 1.22 -4.38
N PRO A 65 14.03 -0.03 -4.30
CA PRO A 65 14.82 -0.62 -5.38
C PRO A 65 14.09 -0.68 -6.72
N ALA A 66 12.75 -0.76 -6.69
CA ALA A 66 11.93 -0.86 -7.90
C ALA A 66 11.90 0.43 -8.73
N SER A 67 12.31 1.57 -8.16
CA SER A 67 12.39 2.86 -8.86
C SER A 67 13.79 3.18 -9.40
N ASN A 68 14.76 2.31 -9.20
CA ASN A 68 16.14 2.55 -9.60
C ASN A 68 16.26 2.89 -11.08
N GLY A 69 16.94 4.00 -11.37
CA GLY A 69 17.21 4.46 -12.75
C GLY A 69 16.00 5.12 -13.44
N LEU A 70 14.87 5.33 -12.76
CA LEU A 70 13.69 5.97 -13.35
C LEU A 70 13.71 7.49 -13.27
N PHE A 71 14.51 8.06 -12.35
CA PHE A 71 14.70 9.50 -12.20
C PHE A 71 16.14 9.81 -11.82
N HIS A 72 16.52 11.10 -11.89
CA HIS A 72 17.89 11.58 -11.72
C HIS A 72 18.03 12.55 -10.55
N LYS A 73 16.94 13.21 -10.18
CA LYS A 73 16.88 14.24 -9.13
C LYS A 73 15.57 14.12 -8.36
N ALA A 74 15.61 14.48 -7.10
CA ALA A 74 14.44 14.44 -6.23
C ALA A 74 14.38 15.67 -5.32
N ILE A 75 13.18 16.22 -5.13
CA ILE A 75 12.90 17.32 -4.21
C ILE A 75 11.75 16.92 -3.32
N SER A 76 12.02 16.67 -2.04
CA SER A 76 10.98 16.37 -1.04
C SER A 76 10.74 17.60 -0.19
N GLN A 77 9.53 18.14 -0.27
CA GLN A 77 9.10 19.29 0.52
C GLN A 77 8.21 18.80 1.65
N SER A 78 8.64 18.99 2.91
CA SER A 78 7.90 18.54 4.09
C SER A 78 7.50 17.06 4.04
N GLY A 79 8.32 16.22 3.40
CA GLY A 79 8.12 14.78 3.35
C GLY A 79 8.45 14.12 4.70
N TYR A 80 7.94 12.91 4.89
CA TYR A 80 8.19 12.10 6.07
C TYR A 80 8.58 10.68 5.67
N THR A 81 9.29 9.96 6.56
CA THR A 81 9.88 8.64 6.29
C THR A 81 9.14 7.49 6.98
N SER A 82 7.95 7.74 7.51
CA SER A 82 7.18 6.69 8.20
C SER A 82 6.79 5.58 7.24
N SER A 83 6.95 4.35 7.70
CA SER A 83 6.53 3.14 6.99
C SER A 83 6.05 2.11 8.00
N PHE A 84 5.22 1.20 7.58
CA PHE A 84 4.54 0.23 8.44
C PHE A 84 5.04 -1.18 8.16
N THR A 85 5.13 -2.01 9.19
CA THR A 85 5.25 -3.45 8.98
C THR A 85 3.97 -4.01 8.36
N THR A 86 4.04 -5.17 7.74
CA THR A 86 2.86 -5.86 7.21
C THR A 86 1.81 -6.09 8.30
N ILE A 87 2.23 -6.43 9.51
CA ILE A 87 1.33 -6.67 10.66
C ILE A 87 0.60 -5.37 11.06
N GLU A 88 1.31 -4.25 11.15
CA GLU A 88 0.69 -2.94 11.40
C GLU A 88 -0.26 -2.52 10.28
N ALA A 89 0.09 -2.82 9.04
CA ALA A 89 -0.75 -2.50 7.88
C ALA A 89 -2.01 -3.36 7.79
N ILE A 90 -1.95 -4.61 8.24
CA ILE A 90 -3.12 -5.50 8.38
C ILE A 90 -3.95 -5.08 9.59
N GLY A 91 -3.32 -4.70 10.71
CA GLY A 91 -3.97 -4.14 11.88
C GLY A 91 -4.26 -5.12 13.01
N VAL A 92 -3.95 -6.42 12.84
CA VAL A 92 -4.12 -7.45 13.86
C VAL A 92 -2.88 -8.33 13.98
N ASP A 93 -2.58 -8.79 15.18
CA ASP A 93 -1.53 -9.76 15.42
C ASP A 93 -1.98 -11.21 15.13
N SER A 94 -1.07 -12.16 15.31
CA SER A 94 -1.34 -13.59 15.10
C SER A 94 -2.45 -14.19 15.99
N ASN A 95 -2.80 -13.50 17.08
CA ASN A 95 -3.86 -13.90 18.01
C ASN A 95 -5.18 -13.17 17.71
N GLY A 96 -5.24 -12.36 16.66
CA GLY A 96 -6.41 -11.56 16.30
C GLY A 96 -6.60 -10.29 17.15
N LYS A 97 -5.61 -9.92 17.98
CA LYS A 97 -5.66 -8.68 18.76
C LYS A 97 -5.37 -7.48 17.85
N THR A 98 -6.21 -6.48 17.92
CA THR A 98 -6.02 -5.22 17.20
C THR A 98 -4.78 -4.49 17.69
N ILE A 99 -3.87 -4.19 16.77
CA ILE A 99 -2.65 -3.40 16.99
C ILE A 99 -2.69 -2.06 16.24
N ASN A 100 -3.48 -2.00 15.16
CA ASN A 100 -3.77 -0.78 14.41
C ASN A 100 -5.22 -0.82 13.92
N SER A 101 -6.09 0.00 14.48
CA SER A 101 -7.50 0.06 14.10
C SER A 101 -7.75 0.61 12.69
N LEU A 102 -6.73 1.21 12.07
CA LEU A 102 -6.74 1.67 10.68
C LEU A 102 -6.04 0.68 9.73
N GLY A 103 -5.66 -0.50 10.20
CA GLY A 103 -5.19 -1.59 9.35
C GLY A 103 -6.34 -2.26 8.60
N SER A 104 -6.04 -2.92 7.50
CA SER A 104 -7.04 -3.44 6.56
C SER A 104 -8.03 -4.44 7.18
N ASP A 105 -7.56 -5.35 8.02
CA ASP A 105 -8.42 -6.34 8.69
C ASP A 105 -9.37 -5.66 9.70
N SER A 106 -8.85 -4.70 10.45
CA SER A 106 -9.64 -3.92 11.41
C SER A 106 -10.72 -3.10 10.71
N ILE A 107 -10.38 -2.46 9.59
CA ILE A 107 -11.33 -1.66 8.79
C ILE A 107 -12.41 -2.55 8.17
N LEU A 108 -12.07 -3.70 7.61
CA LEU A 108 -13.05 -4.62 7.03
C LEU A 108 -14.00 -5.19 8.08
N ASN A 109 -13.50 -5.44 9.28
CA ASN A 109 -14.33 -5.87 10.38
C ASN A 109 -15.31 -4.78 10.83
N GLU A 110 -14.91 -3.52 10.84
CA GLU A 110 -15.81 -2.39 11.15
C GLU A 110 -16.80 -2.12 10.02
N TYR A 111 -16.36 -2.27 8.77
CA TYR A 111 -17.21 -2.09 7.58
C TYR A 111 -18.39 -3.07 7.55
N ASN A 112 -18.13 -4.37 7.74
CA ASN A 112 -19.17 -5.41 7.81
C ASN A 112 -18.65 -6.67 8.50
N ALA A 113 -18.66 -6.66 9.83
CA ALA A 113 -18.12 -7.72 10.66
C ALA A 113 -18.67 -9.12 10.30
N SER A 114 -19.99 -9.28 10.17
CA SER A 114 -20.61 -10.58 9.95
C SER A 114 -20.21 -11.19 8.61
N SER A 115 -20.32 -10.44 7.52
CA SER A 115 -19.96 -10.94 6.19
C SER A 115 -18.46 -11.15 6.06
N TYR A 116 -17.65 -10.22 6.58
CA TYR A 116 -16.19 -10.32 6.51
C TYR A 116 -15.67 -11.54 7.29
N GLN A 117 -16.08 -11.72 8.55
CA GLN A 117 -15.62 -12.82 9.38
C GLN A 117 -16.04 -14.18 8.82
N ASN A 118 -17.26 -14.32 8.32
CA ASN A 118 -17.72 -15.58 7.71
C ASN A 118 -16.86 -15.97 6.50
N ILE A 119 -16.61 -15.03 5.60
CA ILE A 119 -15.81 -15.28 4.40
C ILE A 119 -14.34 -15.50 4.74
N LYS A 120 -13.78 -14.74 5.67
CA LYS A 120 -12.40 -14.89 6.16
C LYS A 120 -12.20 -16.25 6.80
N ASN A 121 -13.09 -16.68 7.68
CA ASN A 121 -13.00 -17.99 8.36
C ASN A 121 -13.08 -19.15 7.35
N ALA A 122 -14.02 -19.09 6.40
CA ALA A 122 -14.12 -20.09 5.34
C ALA A 122 -12.82 -20.17 4.50
N TYR A 123 -12.21 -19.02 4.20
CA TYR A 123 -10.92 -18.97 3.51
C TYR A 123 -9.80 -19.59 4.35
N LEU A 124 -9.70 -19.27 5.64
CA LEU A 124 -8.66 -19.81 6.53
C LEU A 124 -8.81 -21.34 6.73
N GLU A 125 -10.03 -21.85 6.77
CA GLU A 125 -10.29 -23.31 6.86
C GLU A 125 -9.86 -24.06 5.59
N ASN A 126 -10.11 -23.50 4.41
CA ASN A 126 -9.74 -24.13 3.15
C ASN A 126 -9.42 -23.07 2.07
N PRO A 127 -8.17 -22.55 2.05
CA PRO A 127 -7.77 -21.50 1.12
C PRO A 127 -7.97 -21.88 -0.35
N LYS A 128 -7.64 -23.13 -0.73
CA LYS A 128 -7.77 -23.58 -2.12
C LYS A 128 -9.20 -23.58 -2.63
N LYS A 129 -10.16 -23.93 -1.76
CA LYS A 129 -11.58 -23.99 -2.13
C LYS A 129 -12.25 -22.62 -2.13
N ASN A 130 -11.89 -21.75 -1.20
CA ASN A 130 -12.62 -20.52 -0.92
C ASN A 130 -11.90 -19.24 -1.40
N ALA A 131 -10.77 -19.40 -2.08
CA ALA A 131 -9.96 -18.30 -2.63
C ALA A 131 -10.78 -17.34 -3.48
N ASP A 132 -11.46 -17.86 -4.49
CA ASP A 132 -12.27 -17.08 -5.43
C ASP A 132 -13.39 -16.29 -4.74
N GLN A 133 -14.05 -16.91 -3.76
CA GLN A 133 -15.14 -16.27 -3.01
C GLN A 133 -14.59 -15.13 -2.15
N TYR A 134 -13.46 -15.36 -1.49
CA TYR A 134 -12.81 -14.33 -0.69
C TYR A 134 -12.36 -13.13 -1.53
N GLN A 135 -11.72 -13.41 -2.66
CA GLN A 135 -11.28 -12.37 -3.58
C GLN A 135 -12.43 -11.57 -4.18
N LYS A 136 -13.52 -12.26 -4.59
CA LYS A 136 -14.74 -11.61 -5.09
C LYS A 136 -15.36 -10.71 -4.02
N TYR A 137 -15.41 -11.15 -2.78
CA TYR A 137 -15.90 -10.31 -1.68
C TYR A 137 -15.05 -9.04 -1.52
N LEU A 138 -13.72 -9.16 -1.44
CA LEU A 138 -12.84 -8.01 -1.30
C LEU A 138 -12.98 -7.01 -2.47
N ARG A 139 -13.18 -7.52 -3.67
CA ARG A 139 -13.40 -6.69 -4.88
C ARG A 139 -14.81 -6.10 -4.97
N SER A 140 -15.78 -6.62 -4.25
CA SER A 140 -17.15 -6.11 -4.23
C SER A 140 -17.37 -4.96 -3.24
N ILE A 141 -16.39 -4.68 -2.39
CA ILE A 141 -16.47 -3.60 -1.41
C ILE A 141 -16.47 -2.25 -2.14
N ASP A 142 -17.47 -1.43 -1.84
CA ASP A 142 -17.53 -0.09 -2.39
C ASP A 142 -16.42 0.79 -1.81
N GLY A 143 -15.61 1.39 -2.68
CA GLY A 143 -14.44 2.18 -2.27
C GLY A 143 -14.81 3.43 -1.49
N LYS A 144 -15.97 4.04 -1.77
CA LYS A 144 -16.46 5.22 -1.04
C LYS A 144 -16.89 4.85 0.37
N GLU A 145 -17.65 3.77 0.52
CA GLU A 145 -18.08 3.29 1.83
C GLU A 145 -16.88 2.84 2.68
N LEU A 146 -15.90 2.18 2.08
CA LEU A 146 -14.65 1.83 2.74
C LEU A 146 -13.90 3.07 3.24
N PHE A 147 -13.82 4.11 2.41
CA PHE A 147 -13.18 5.36 2.78
C PHE A 147 -13.91 6.09 3.92
N GLU A 148 -15.25 6.11 3.92
CA GLU A 148 -16.03 6.69 5.02
C GLU A 148 -15.81 5.90 6.32
N THR A 149 -15.65 4.56 6.24
CA THR A 149 -15.28 3.74 7.39
C THR A 149 -13.91 4.15 7.97
N TYR A 150 -12.91 4.38 7.10
CA TYR A 150 -11.62 4.92 7.53
C TYR A 150 -11.75 6.24 8.26
N LYS A 151 -12.51 7.19 7.73
CA LYS A 151 -12.75 8.50 8.37
C LYS A 151 -13.38 8.34 9.74
N LEU A 152 -14.44 7.53 9.84
CA LEU A 152 -15.15 7.30 11.08
C LEU A 152 -14.25 6.77 12.20
N ILE A 153 -13.28 5.92 11.87
CA ILE A 153 -12.34 5.35 12.84
C ILE A 153 -11.19 6.31 13.10
N ALA A 154 -10.66 6.97 12.08
CA ALA A 154 -9.55 7.93 12.22
C ALA A 154 -9.86 9.04 13.23
N ASP A 155 -11.11 9.52 13.27
CA ASP A 155 -11.57 10.53 14.22
C ASP A 155 -11.60 10.03 15.68
N LYS A 156 -11.55 8.72 15.90
CA LYS A 156 -11.66 8.07 17.22
C LYS A 156 -10.35 7.47 17.72
N THR A 157 -9.28 7.56 16.96
CA THR A 157 -8.02 6.88 17.29
C THR A 157 -6.79 7.74 17.03
N PHE A 158 -5.71 7.46 17.75
CA PHE A 158 -4.37 7.99 17.45
C PHE A 158 -3.57 7.11 16.46
N HIS A 159 -4.14 6.01 16.00
CA HIS A 159 -3.52 5.17 14.99
C HIS A 159 -3.41 5.91 13.64
N ARG A 160 -2.47 5.49 12.82
CA ARG A 160 -2.22 6.10 11.51
C ARG A 160 -2.66 5.16 10.40
N ILE A 161 -3.21 5.72 9.33
CA ILE A 161 -3.49 4.97 8.09
C ILE A 161 -2.15 4.46 7.54
N PRO A 162 -2.00 3.13 7.33
CA PRO A 162 -0.80 2.57 6.72
C PRO A 162 -0.64 3.07 5.28
N LEU A 163 0.42 3.82 4.99
CA LEU A 163 0.70 4.36 3.66
C LEU A 163 1.70 3.49 2.90
N ALA A 164 2.92 3.34 3.42
CA ALA A 164 3.95 2.51 2.82
C ALA A 164 4.19 1.27 3.70
N THR A 165 4.05 0.08 3.12
CA THR A 165 4.24 -1.18 3.84
C THR A 165 5.61 -1.76 3.52
N ARG A 166 6.38 -2.09 4.55
CA ARG A 166 7.70 -2.73 4.43
C ARG A 166 7.55 -4.19 4.03
N ASP A 167 7.52 -4.43 2.73
CA ASP A 167 7.31 -5.75 2.11
C ASP A 167 8.63 -6.45 1.72
N GLY A 168 9.74 -5.72 1.71
CA GLY A 168 11.06 -6.22 1.32
C GLY A 168 11.31 -6.25 -0.19
N VAL A 169 10.35 -5.86 -1.01
CA VAL A 169 10.45 -5.84 -2.48
C VAL A 169 10.32 -4.41 -3.02
N VAL A 170 9.18 -3.78 -2.78
CA VAL A 170 8.93 -2.38 -3.17
C VAL A 170 9.45 -1.44 -2.10
N ILE A 171 9.18 -1.73 -0.83
CA ILE A 171 9.68 -0.97 0.31
C ILE A 171 10.61 -1.87 1.15
N PRO A 172 11.88 -1.50 1.33
CA PRO A 172 12.84 -2.27 2.11
C PRO A 172 12.37 -2.59 3.53
N LEU A 173 12.74 -3.77 4.06
CA LEU A 173 12.32 -4.20 5.41
C LEU A 173 12.80 -3.28 6.53
N GLN A 174 13.97 -2.63 6.37
CA GLN A 174 14.48 -1.64 7.31
C GLN A 174 13.69 -0.32 7.29
N GLY A 175 12.82 -0.14 6.31
CA GLY A 175 11.97 1.03 6.14
C GLY A 175 12.64 2.18 5.37
N ILE A 176 11.86 3.22 5.07
CA ILE A 176 12.30 4.35 4.25
C ILE A 176 13.48 5.07 4.88
N GLN A 177 13.39 5.41 6.15
CA GLN A 177 14.43 6.21 6.83
C GLN A 177 15.81 5.54 6.82
N ALA A 178 15.87 4.23 7.03
CA ALA A 178 17.14 3.49 7.07
C ALA A 178 17.67 3.13 5.67
N SER A 179 16.94 3.46 4.61
CA SER A 179 17.28 3.19 3.21
C SER A 179 17.74 4.44 2.45
N LEU A 180 17.62 5.62 3.07
CA LEU A 180 18.09 6.90 2.58
C LEU A 180 19.48 7.25 3.11
#